data_c0a6c5ba2a28dff7131be9b5497e3704
#
_entry.id   c0a6c5ba2a28dff7131be9b5497e3704
#
_cell.length_a   1.000
_cell.length_b   1.000
_cell.length_c   1.000
_cell.angle_alpha   90.00
_cell.angle_beta   90.00
_cell.angle_gamma   90.00
#
_symmetry.space_group_name_H-M   'P 1'
#
loop_
_entity.id
_entity.type
_entity.pdbx_description
1 polymer ?
#
loop_
_entity_poly.entity_id
_entity_poly.type
_entity_poly.pdbx_seq_one_letter_code
_entity_poly.pdbx_strand_id
1 'polypeptide(L)'
;MPIPLSVIQSTAEALMARAAIEIPDDYLDGLKTAAGSETGDLAGFVLQAMLDNYEAAKEDGRAMCGDTGTPRWYVKLSNEAQIEGGMVALETALRRATAIATD
;
A
#
# COMPACT_ATOMS: atom_id res chain seq x y z
N MET A 1 -1.82 27.52 -7.95
CA MET A 1 -3.13 26.82 -7.87
C MET A 1 -3.09 25.82 -6.71
N PRO A 2 -4.02 25.92 -5.77
CA PRO A 2 -4.11 24.91 -4.73
C PRO A 2 -4.47 23.54 -5.31
N ILE A 3 -3.91 22.51 -4.71
CA ILE A 3 -4.23 21.13 -5.07
C ILE A 3 -5.63 20.80 -4.54
N PRO A 4 -6.57 20.39 -5.41
CA PRO A 4 -7.94 20.08 -4.97
C PRO A 4 -7.99 18.90 -4.01
N LEU A 5 -8.81 18.97 -2.98
CA LEU A 5 -8.99 17.87 -2.03
C LEU A 5 -9.54 16.61 -2.69
N SER A 6 -10.35 16.77 -3.74
CA SER A 6 -10.87 15.62 -4.50
C SER A 6 -9.76 14.80 -5.15
N VAL A 7 -8.72 15.47 -5.65
CA VAL A 7 -7.57 14.79 -6.24
C VAL A 7 -6.76 14.06 -5.17
N ILE A 8 -6.55 14.71 -4.03
CA ILE A 8 -5.85 14.10 -2.89
C ILE A 8 -6.60 12.85 -2.41
N GLN A 9 -7.89 12.98 -2.19
CA GLN A 9 -8.71 11.88 -1.70
C GLN A 9 -8.74 10.71 -2.68
N SER A 10 -9.01 10.94 -3.95
CA SER A 10 -9.08 9.88 -4.96
C SER A 10 -7.73 9.18 -5.15
N THR A 11 -6.64 9.94 -5.12
CA THR A 11 -5.29 9.39 -5.20
C THR A 11 -4.97 8.53 -3.98
N ALA A 12 -5.32 8.99 -2.79
CA ALA A 12 -5.11 8.26 -1.55
C ALA A 12 -5.93 6.96 -1.51
N GLU A 13 -7.17 6.99 -1.97
CA GLU A 13 -8.00 5.79 -2.09
C GLU A 13 -7.35 4.74 -3.00
N ALA A 14 -6.87 5.17 -4.16
CA ALA A 14 -6.21 4.29 -5.12
C ALA A 14 -4.90 3.73 -4.57
N LEU A 15 -4.11 4.57 -3.89
CA LEU A 15 -2.86 4.13 -3.26
C LEU A 15 -3.10 3.09 -2.17
N MET A 16 -4.10 3.30 -1.34
CA MET A 16 -4.40 2.38 -0.25
C MET A 16 -4.91 1.04 -0.77
N ALA A 17 -5.78 1.05 -1.76
CA ALA A 17 -6.25 -0.16 -2.41
C ALA A 17 -5.10 -0.94 -3.05
N ARG A 18 -4.19 -0.24 -3.73
CA ARG A 18 -3.02 -0.84 -4.34
C ARG A 18 -2.05 -1.42 -3.30
N ALA A 19 -1.83 -0.70 -2.21
CA ALA A 19 -0.96 -1.15 -1.12
C ALA A 19 -1.45 -2.44 -0.46
N ALA A 20 -2.75 -2.67 -0.45
CA ALA A 20 -3.34 -3.90 0.10
C ALA A 20 -3.18 -5.11 -0.82
N ILE A 21 -3.01 -4.89 -2.11
CA ILE A 21 -2.99 -5.92 -3.15
C ILE A 21 -1.59 -6.20 -3.66
N GLU A 22 -0.75 -5.19 -3.77
CA GLU A 22 0.57 -5.27 -4.37
C GLU A 22 1.67 -4.96 -3.36
N ILE A 23 2.76 -5.70 -3.44
CA ILE A 23 3.98 -5.41 -2.68
C ILE A 23 4.97 -4.68 -3.58
N PRO A 24 5.82 -3.77 -3.03
CA PRO A 24 6.82 -3.09 -3.84
C PRO A 24 7.80 -4.06 -4.50
N ASP A 25 8.30 -3.71 -5.68
CA ASP A 25 9.18 -4.58 -6.46
C ASP A 25 10.46 -4.97 -5.73
N ASP A 26 11.04 -4.07 -4.96
CA ASP A 26 12.24 -4.34 -4.18
C ASP A 26 12.00 -5.39 -3.09
N TYR A 27 10.84 -5.36 -2.44
CA TYR A 27 10.42 -6.39 -1.48
C TYR A 27 10.20 -7.73 -2.16
N LEU A 28 9.51 -7.71 -3.30
CA LEU A 28 9.26 -8.93 -4.07
C LEU A 28 10.56 -9.58 -4.52
N ASP A 29 11.49 -8.79 -5.03
CA ASP A 29 12.81 -9.27 -5.46
C ASP A 29 13.60 -9.82 -4.27
N GLY A 30 13.53 -9.16 -3.12
CA GLY A 30 14.16 -9.63 -1.88
C GLY A 30 13.61 -10.98 -1.43
N LEU A 31 12.30 -11.18 -1.51
CA LEU A 31 11.65 -12.45 -1.17
C LEU A 31 12.02 -13.55 -2.15
N LYS A 32 12.10 -13.26 -3.45
CA LYS A 32 12.53 -14.23 -4.46
C LYS A 32 13.97 -14.65 -4.25
N THR A 33 14.84 -13.70 -3.92
CA THR A 33 16.24 -13.97 -3.59
C THR A 33 16.34 -14.86 -2.36
N ALA A 34 15.61 -14.54 -1.30
CA ALA A 34 15.58 -15.32 -0.07
C ALA A 34 15.08 -16.75 -0.33
N ALA A 35 14.01 -16.91 -1.11
CA ALA A 35 13.47 -18.21 -1.46
C ALA A 35 14.46 -19.06 -2.26
N GLY A 36 15.20 -18.42 -3.17
CA GLY A 36 16.21 -19.09 -3.99
C GLY A 36 17.46 -19.55 -3.22
N SER A 37 17.77 -18.89 -2.10
CA SER A 37 18.95 -19.19 -1.27
C SER A 37 18.63 -19.99 -0.02
N GLU A 38 17.36 -20.16 0.33
CA GLU A 38 16.96 -20.90 1.52
C GLU A 38 17.18 -22.41 1.35
N THR A 39 17.82 -23.03 2.33
CA THR A 39 18.12 -24.47 2.34
C THR A 39 17.22 -25.26 3.29
N GLY A 40 16.52 -24.60 4.20
CA GLY A 40 15.59 -25.25 5.12
C GLY A 40 14.27 -25.59 4.44
N ASP A 41 13.77 -26.81 4.64
CA ASP A 41 12.53 -27.25 4.00
C ASP A 41 11.32 -26.44 4.44
N LEU A 42 11.18 -26.19 5.76
CA LEU A 42 10.05 -25.42 6.28
C LEU A 42 10.12 -23.95 5.86
N ALA A 43 11.28 -23.33 6.01
CA ALA A 43 11.47 -21.93 5.63
C ALA A 43 11.27 -21.74 4.11
N GLY A 44 11.77 -22.64 3.31
CA GLY A 44 11.55 -22.62 1.86
C GLY A 44 10.09 -22.74 1.49
N PHE A 45 9.35 -23.64 2.15
CA PHE A 45 7.91 -23.78 1.96
C PHE A 45 7.16 -22.49 2.30
N VAL A 46 7.48 -21.87 3.43
CA VAL A 46 6.84 -20.63 3.87
C VAL A 46 7.11 -19.49 2.89
N LEU A 47 8.37 -19.33 2.45
CA LEU A 47 8.73 -18.29 1.48
C LEU A 47 8.00 -18.49 0.16
N GLN A 48 7.91 -19.71 -0.32
CA GLN A 48 7.19 -20.00 -1.56
C GLN A 48 5.69 -19.73 -1.41
N ALA A 49 5.10 -20.09 -0.26
CA ALA A 49 3.69 -19.79 0.03
C ALA A 49 3.41 -18.28 0.06
N MET A 50 4.35 -17.48 0.60
CA MET A 50 4.24 -16.03 0.57
C MET A 50 4.27 -15.49 -0.86
N LEU A 51 5.17 -15.96 -1.69
CA LEU A 51 5.25 -15.55 -3.10
C LEU A 51 4.00 -15.92 -3.87
N ASP A 52 3.50 -17.13 -3.68
CA ASP A 52 2.27 -17.59 -4.32
C ASP A 52 1.06 -16.75 -3.87
N ASN A 53 1.01 -16.38 -2.60
CA ASN A 53 -0.04 -15.53 -2.05
C ASN A 53 -0.02 -14.13 -2.67
N TYR A 54 1.15 -13.52 -2.82
CA TYR A 54 1.27 -12.20 -3.42
C TYR A 54 0.86 -12.21 -4.89
N GLU A 55 1.21 -13.24 -5.61
CA GLU A 55 0.81 -13.39 -7.01
C GLU A 55 -0.72 -13.57 -7.13
N ALA A 56 -1.31 -14.45 -6.30
CA ALA A 56 -2.76 -14.66 -6.28
C ALA A 56 -3.52 -13.40 -5.88
N ALA A 57 -3.04 -12.66 -4.89
CA ALA A 57 -3.66 -11.41 -4.47
C ALA A 57 -3.68 -10.37 -5.60
N LYS A 58 -2.57 -10.22 -6.30
CA LYS A 58 -2.45 -9.30 -7.44
C LYS A 58 -3.35 -9.71 -8.59
N GLU A 59 -3.39 -10.99 -8.91
CA GLU A 59 -4.19 -11.54 -10.01
C GLU A 59 -5.68 -11.42 -9.75
N ASP A 60 -6.11 -11.73 -8.51
CA ASP A 60 -7.52 -11.72 -8.12
C ASP A 60 -8.02 -10.35 -7.65
N GLY A 61 -7.12 -9.39 -7.44
CA GLY A 61 -7.47 -8.08 -6.88
C GLY A 61 -7.94 -8.15 -5.43
N ARG A 62 -7.38 -9.07 -4.66
CA ARG A 62 -7.72 -9.28 -3.24
C ARG A 62 -6.59 -8.84 -2.33
N ALA A 63 -6.92 -8.52 -1.08
CA ALA A 63 -5.92 -8.18 -0.09
C ALA A 63 -4.94 -9.33 0.14
N MET A 64 -3.66 -9.01 0.27
CA MET A 64 -2.60 -9.99 0.54
C MET A 64 -2.73 -10.64 1.91
N CYS A 65 -3.32 -9.93 2.86
CA CYS A 65 -3.39 -10.33 4.25
C CYS A 65 -4.74 -9.94 4.83
N GLY A 66 -5.30 -10.81 5.68
CA GLY A 66 -6.55 -10.54 6.36
C GLY A 66 -6.40 -9.81 7.71
N ASP A 67 -5.16 -9.61 8.17
CA ASP A 67 -4.91 -8.89 9.41
C ASP A 67 -5.15 -7.40 9.22
N THR A 68 -5.80 -6.79 10.22
CA THR A 68 -5.94 -5.35 10.26
C THR A 68 -4.66 -4.72 10.78
N GLY A 69 -4.20 -3.70 10.08
CA GLY A 69 -3.05 -2.92 10.49
C GLY A 69 -3.44 -1.49 10.83
N THR A 70 -2.43 -0.67 11.06
CA THR A 70 -2.61 0.77 11.24
C THR A 70 -2.13 1.47 9.98
N PRO A 71 -3.01 2.14 9.24
CA PRO A 71 -2.59 2.90 8.06
C PRO A 71 -1.65 4.03 8.45
N ARG A 72 -0.60 4.22 7.65
CA ARG A 72 0.33 5.34 7.80
C ARG A 72 0.50 6.03 6.47
N TRP A 73 0.43 7.35 6.50
CA TRP A 73 0.60 8.18 5.32
C TRP A 73 1.88 8.99 5.43
N TYR A 74 2.76 8.81 4.46
CA TYR A 74 3.98 9.60 4.34
C TYR A 74 3.77 10.61 3.22
N VAL A 75 3.66 11.88 3.60
CA VAL A 75 3.37 12.96 2.65
C VAL A 75 4.57 13.88 2.55
N LYS A 76 5.08 14.03 1.34
CA LYS A 76 6.18 14.94 1.05
C LYS A 76 5.63 16.12 0.26
N LEU A 77 5.79 17.32 0.80
CA LEU A 77 5.34 18.55 0.18
C LEU A 77 6.52 19.48 -0.05
N SER A 78 6.53 20.19 -1.18
CA SER A 78 7.45 21.29 -1.38
C SER A 78 6.99 22.51 -0.56
N ASN A 79 7.91 23.44 -0.30
CA ASN A 79 7.56 24.67 0.41
C ASN A 79 6.49 25.51 -0.32
N GLU A 80 6.36 25.32 -1.60
CA GLU A 80 5.46 26.09 -2.47
C GLU A 80 4.13 25.40 -2.71
N ALA A 81 4.00 24.14 -2.28
CA ALA A 81 2.77 23.38 -2.46
C ALA A 81 1.63 23.99 -1.65
N GLN A 82 0.52 24.22 -2.32
CA GLN A 82 -0.70 24.72 -1.68
C GLN A 82 -1.77 23.65 -1.77
N ILE A 83 -2.43 23.42 -0.64
CA ILE A 83 -3.52 22.43 -0.55
C ILE A 83 -4.81 23.20 -0.26
N GLU A 84 -5.85 22.91 -1.00
CA GLU A 84 -7.18 23.45 -0.76
C GLU A 84 -7.60 23.16 0.68
N GLY A 85 -7.86 24.21 1.45
CA GLY A 85 -8.22 24.10 2.87
C GLY A 85 -7.06 23.86 3.84
N GLY A 86 -5.83 23.74 3.34
CA GLY A 86 -4.61 23.61 4.17
C GLY A 86 -4.37 22.20 4.73
N MET A 87 -3.49 22.13 5.71
CA MET A 87 -3.00 20.83 6.25
C MET A 87 -4.08 20.04 6.99
N VAL A 88 -5.00 20.73 7.67
CA VAL A 88 -6.11 20.07 8.37
C VAL A 88 -7.04 19.39 7.36
N ALA A 89 -7.30 20.07 6.24
CA ALA A 89 -8.11 19.50 5.17
C ALA A 89 -7.42 18.30 4.50
N LEU A 90 -6.10 18.37 4.34
CA LEU A 90 -5.31 17.23 3.86
C LEU A 90 -5.50 16.02 4.77
N GLU A 91 -5.33 16.17 6.06
CA GLU A 91 -5.52 15.08 7.03
C GLU A 91 -6.94 14.50 6.94
N THR A 92 -7.94 15.36 6.87
CA THR A 92 -9.33 14.92 6.73
C THR A 92 -9.55 14.12 5.45
N ALA A 93 -8.98 14.57 4.33
CA ALA A 93 -9.07 13.85 3.05
C ALA A 93 -8.42 12.46 3.13
N LEU A 94 -7.26 12.35 3.78
CA LEU A 94 -6.58 11.06 3.97
C LEU A 94 -7.38 10.12 4.88
N ARG A 95 -8.00 10.64 5.93
CA ARG A 95 -8.89 9.86 6.81
C ARG A 95 -10.10 9.32 6.06
N ARG A 96 -10.72 10.15 5.22
CA ARG A 96 -11.86 9.74 4.39
C ARG A 96 -11.45 8.68 3.37
N ALA A 97 -10.30 8.88 2.71
CA ALA A 97 -9.76 7.91 1.76
C ALA A 97 -9.52 6.56 2.42
N THR A 98 -8.96 6.56 3.62
CA THR A 98 -8.74 5.34 4.40
C THR A 98 -10.05 4.62 4.68
N ALA A 99 -11.06 5.34 5.15
CA ALA A 99 -12.38 4.76 5.44
C ALA A 99 -13.02 4.15 4.20
N ILE A 100 -12.98 4.84 3.07
CA ILE A 100 -13.56 4.35 1.81
C ILE A 100 -12.81 3.14 1.30
N ALA A 101 -11.49 3.18 1.31
CA ALA A 101 -10.65 2.08 0.79
C ALA A 101 -10.74 0.80 1.64
N THR A 102 -11.09 0.91 2.91
CA THR A 102 -11.22 -0.24 3.81
C THR A 102 -12.65 -0.75 3.98
N ASP A 103 -13.60 -0.10 3.36
CA ASP A 103 -15.01 -0.50 3.37
C ASP A 103 -15.27 -1.50 2.24
#